data_c6ba495327a1f40b76043f7cc27b6ec0
#
_entry.id   c6ba495327a1f40b76043f7cc27b6ec0
#
_cell.length_a   1.000
_cell.length_b   1.000
_cell.length_c   1.000
_cell.angle_alpha   90.00
_cell.angle_beta   90.00
_cell.angle_gamma   90.00
#
_symmetry.space_group_name_H-M   'P 1'
#
loop_
_entity.id
_entity.type
_entity.pdbx_description
1 polymer ?
#
loop_
_entity_poly.entity_id
_entity_poly.type
_entity_poly.pdbx_seq_one_letter_code
_entity_poly.pdbx_strand_id
1 'polypeptide(L)'
;MPKLQRARARMRVACDAVAGGALVSGACEALDEERWQAALAATPPWFARSMFVGDGPHALPGRDRITPLLAIATRHEPPFRAIWLETPETNEGKTRSGLCRRLSAPLTSAADRAGLIAPDDPRGLRLHIVFVDATRAWIGTSRAATGSPWPAGIPRLALPRSAPSRSTLKLAEALMTFLTEDERLRLLKPGMRAVDLGAAPGGWTWQLARRGLSVTAIDNGFLRGGVAHDPLVEHLRADGLNWRPRRPVDWMVCDIVEQPSRIAALVAAWIAEGACKRTIFNLKLPMKKRYAEVERCAALIGDALSRRRSRHTLRFKQLYHDREEITGYCERLD
;
A
#
# COMPACT_ATOMS: atom_id res chain seq x y z
N MET A 1 13.73 26.24 -11.46
CA MET A 1 14.60 25.44 -10.57
C MET A 1 14.70 25.99 -9.13
N PRO A 2 14.81 27.31 -8.81
CA PRO A 2 14.93 27.78 -7.41
C PRO A 2 13.64 27.66 -6.56
N LYS A 3 12.44 27.65 -7.15
CA LYS A 3 11.16 27.58 -6.42
C LYS A 3 10.84 26.20 -5.83
N LEU A 4 11.25 25.14 -6.50
CA LEU A 4 11.07 23.76 -6.03
C LEU A 4 12.00 23.40 -4.84
N GLN A 5 13.22 23.95 -4.82
CA GLN A 5 14.12 23.81 -3.66
C GLN A 5 13.62 24.55 -2.42
N ARG A 6 12.94 25.70 -2.57
CA ARG A 6 12.34 26.44 -1.46
C ARG A 6 11.09 25.75 -0.89
N ALA A 7 10.33 25.02 -1.70
CA ALA A 7 9.22 24.19 -1.21
C ALA A 7 9.73 22.98 -0.38
N ARG A 8 10.84 22.34 -0.79
CA ARG A 8 11.52 21.28 0.01
C ARG A 8 12.01 21.76 1.38
N ALA A 9 12.42 23.03 1.50
CA ALA A 9 12.92 23.59 2.78
C ALA A 9 11.80 23.95 3.78
N ARG A 10 10.56 24.15 3.34
CA ARG A 10 9.44 24.56 4.19
C ARG A 10 8.60 23.42 4.73
N MET A 11 8.73 22.20 4.23
CA MET A 11 8.06 21.03 4.74
C MET A 11 8.97 20.17 5.62
N ARG A 12 9.66 20.78 6.57
CA ARG A 12 10.12 20.05 7.75
C ARG A 12 8.91 19.90 8.67
N VAL A 13 8.10 18.91 8.40
CA VAL A 13 7.18 18.41 9.40
C VAL A 13 8.05 17.89 10.52
N ALA A 14 8.05 18.54 11.67
CA ALA A 14 8.64 18.00 12.88
C ALA A 14 7.76 16.79 13.24
N CYS A 15 8.22 15.61 12.87
CA CYS A 15 7.46 14.38 13.12
C CYS A 15 7.87 13.83 14.48
N ASP A 16 6.95 13.85 15.42
CA ASP A 16 7.11 13.17 16.70
C ASP A 16 6.60 11.74 16.58
N ALA A 17 7.45 10.77 16.91
CA ALA A 17 7.03 9.39 16.96
C ALA A 17 6.10 9.17 18.17
N VAL A 18 4.85 8.86 17.89
CA VAL A 18 3.86 8.49 18.90
C VAL A 18 3.66 6.97 18.85
N ALA A 19 3.49 6.33 19.99
CA ALA A 19 3.25 4.89 20.09
C ALA A 19 4.28 4.02 19.35
N GLY A 20 5.56 4.20 19.66
CA GLY A 20 6.64 3.37 19.11
C GLY A 20 6.92 3.56 17.62
N GLY A 21 6.57 4.73 17.04
CA GLY A 21 6.79 5.04 15.63
C GLY A 21 5.76 4.45 14.66
N ALA A 22 4.73 3.77 15.18
CA ALA A 22 3.64 3.27 14.35
C ALA A 22 2.62 4.36 13.98
N LEU A 23 2.59 5.43 14.77
CA LEU A 23 1.87 6.68 14.49
C LEU A 23 2.89 7.81 14.54
N VAL A 24 2.93 8.62 13.49
CA VAL A 24 3.78 9.80 13.43
C VAL A 24 2.87 11.00 13.22
N SER A 25 2.99 12.00 14.09
CA SER A 25 2.30 13.28 13.95
C SER A 25 3.27 14.37 13.54
N GLY A 26 2.78 15.37 12.83
CA GLY A 26 3.55 16.55 12.47
C GLY A 26 2.63 17.75 12.40
N ALA A 27 3.11 18.91 12.83
CA ALA A 27 2.40 20.16 12.68
C ALA A 27 2.39 20.56 11.20
N CYS A 28 1.20 20.87 10.69
CA CYS A 28 1.00 21.43 9.37
C CYS A 28 0.32 22.79 9.55
N GLU A 29 0.97 23.87 9.15
CA GLU A 29 0.25 25.15 8.96
C GLU A 29 -0.77 24.93 7.85
N ALA A 30 -1.96 25.56 7.98
CA ALA A 30 -3.09 25.38 7.08
C ALA A 30 -2.66 25.33 5.61
N LEU A 31 -2.50 24.10 5.10
CA LEU A 31 -2.22 23.85 3.69
C LEU A 31 -3.57 23.72 2.98
N ASP A 32 -3.73 24.51 1.91
CA ASP A 32 -4.80 24.23 0.96
C ASP A 32 -4.58 22.85 0.30
N GLU A 33 -5.63 22.26 -0.23
CA GLU A 33 -5.59 20.92 -0.84
C GLU A 33 -4.56 20.83 -1.97
N GLU A 34 -4.39 21.88 -2.78
CA GLU A 34 -3.46 21.90 -3.90
C GLU A 34 -2.01 21.81 -3.42
N ARG A 35 -1.67 22.60 -2.39
CA ARG A 35 -0.34 22.52 -1.77
C ARG A 35 -0.06 21.20 -1.10
N TRP A 36 -1.07 20.61 -0.46
CA TRP A 36 -0.95 19.29 0.12
C TRP A 36 -0.67 18.21 -0.95
N GLN A 37 -1.44 18.21 -2.04
CA GLN A 37 -1.24 17.30 -3.16
C GLN A 37 0.13 17.51 -3.83
N ALA A 38 0.55 18.74 -4.04
CA ALA A 38 1.86 19.05 -4.59
C ALA A 38 3.00 18.56 -3.67
N ALA A 39 2.84 18.67 -2.36
CA ALA A 39 3.80 18.20 -1.38
C ALA A 39 3.90 16.66 -1.38
N LEU A 40 2.76 15.95 -1.43
CA LEU A 40 2.73 14.49 -1.54
C LEU A 40 3.33 13.98 -2.87
N ALA A 41 3.11 14.70 -3.96
CA ALA A 41 3.71 14.37 -5.24
C ALA A 41 5.23 14.59 -5.24
N ALA A 42 5.71 15.67 -4.59
CA ALA A 42 7.14 15.96 -4.48
C ALA A 42 7.90 15.02 -3.52
N THR A 43 7.21 14.53 -2.48
CA THR A 43 7.77 13.63 -1.48
C THR A 43 6.75 12.52 -1.20
N PRO A 44 6.68 11.49 -2.04
CA PRO A 44 5.68 10.45 -1.90
C PRO A 44 5.80 9.72 -0.56
N PRO A 45 4.69 9.51 0.16
CA PRO A 45 4.68 8.86 1.47
C PRO A 45 4.72 7.34 1.32
N TRP A 46 5.80 6.82 0.75
CA TRP A 46 5.95 5.40 0.43
C TRP A 46 5.80 4.48 1.64
N PHE A 47 6.22 4.95 2.82
CA PHE A 47 6.21 4.18 4.06
C PHE A 47 4.97 4.43 4.93
N ALA A 48 4.18 5.45 4.64
CA ALA A 48 2.92 5.68 5.34
C ALA A 48 1.79 4.86 4.71
N ARG A 49 1.14 3.97 5.46
CA ARG A 49 0.01 3.17 4.98
C ARG A 49 -1.28 3.99 4.92
N SER A 50 -1.52 4.84 5.91
CA SER A 50 -2.66 5.75 5.98
C SER A 50 -2.22 7.11 6.49
N MET A 51 -2.91 8.15 6.07
CA MET A 51 -2.70 9.52 6.52
C MET A 51 -4.06 10.20 6.67
N PHE A 52 -4.14 11.09 7.63
CA PHE A 52 -5.30 11.95 7.85
C PHE A 52 -4.86 13.31 8.40
N VAL A 53 -5.68 14.31 8.24
CA VAL A 53 -5.48 15.63 8.83
C VAL A 53 -6.40 15.74 10.03
N GLY A 54 -5.87 16.16 11.18
CA GLY A 54 -6.65 16.22 12.43
C GLY A 54 -5.86 16.81 13.58
N ASP A 55 -6.42 16.68 14.77
CA ASP A 55 -5.83 17.22 15.99
C ASP A 55 -5.85 16.18 17.13
N GLY A 56 -5.15 16.49 18.22
CA GLY A 56 -5.06 15.60 19.37
C GLY A 56 -3.69 15.56 20.02
N PRO A 57 -3.44 14.58 20.91
CA PRO A 57 -4.43 13.61 21.38
C PRO A 57 -5.44 14.22 22.35
N HIS A 58 -6.73 14.03 22.09
CA HIS A 58 -7.80 14.44 22.97
C HIS A 58 -7.93 13.50 24.16
N ALA A 59 -8.10 14.06 25.37
CA ALA A 59 -8.42 13.28 26.56
C ALA A 59 -9.89 12.85 26.52
N LEU A 60 -10.15 11.58 26.81
CA LEU A 60 -11.48 10.99 26.83
C LEU A 60 -11.77 10.39 28.22
N PRO A 61 -13.00 10.54 28.73
CA PRO A 61 -13.38 9.97 30.04
C PRO A 61 -13.36 8.44 29.99
N GLY A 62 -13.17 7.82 31.16
CA GLY A 62 -13.09 6.36 31.27
C GLY A 62 -14.40 5.63 30.96
N ARG A 63 -15.54 6.27 31.17
CA ARG A 63 -16.88 5.67 31.00
C ARG A 63 -17.52 6.11 29.69
N ASP A 64 -18.13 7.30 29.63
CA ASP A 64 -18.73 7.79 28.40
C ASP A 64 -17.68 8.37 27.46
N ARG A 65 -17.29 7.61 26.43
CA ARG A 65 -16.40 8.08 25.36
C ARG A 65 -17.15 8.57 24.12
N ILE A 66 -18.41 8.14 23.96
CA ILE A 66 -19.20 8.42 22.75
C ILE A 66 -19.55 9.89 22.67
N THR A 67 -20.12 10.46 23.74
CA THR A 67 -20.51 11.87 23.74
C THR A 67 -19.37 12.83 23.40
N PRO A 68 -18.17 12.76 24.02
CA PRO A 68 -17.07 13.64 23.66
C PRO A 68 -16.51 13.36 22.27
N LEU A 69 -16.51 12.10 21.82
CA LEU A 69 -16.08 11.77 20.44
C LEU A 69 -17.01 12.40 19.39
N LEU A 70 -18.31 12.36 19.59
CA LEU A 70 -19.27 13.03 18.70
C LEU A 70 -19.10 14.56 18.72
N ALA A 71 -18.92 15.16 19.90
CA ALA A 71 -18.68 16.59 20.03
C ALA A 71 -17.39 17.06 19.34
N ILE A 72 -16.34 16.21 19.32
CA ILE A 72 -15.12 16.51 18.57
C ILE A 72 -15.38 16.28 17.08
N ALA A 73 -16.04 15.20 16.69
CA ALA A 73 -16.34 14.87 15.30
C ALA A 73 -17.09 16.00 14.56
N THR A 74 -18.00 16.69 15.23
CA THR A 74 -18.74 17.83 14.61
C THR A 74 -17.84 18.96 14.14
N ARG A 75 -16.60 19.05 14.63
CA ARG A 75 -15.62 20.07 14.20
C ARG A 75 -14.86 19.69 12.92
N HIS A 76 -15.00 18.46 12.45
CA HIS A 76 -14.28 17.90 11.31
C HIS A 76 -15.14 17.76 10.04
N GLU A 77 -16.05 18.69 9.79
CA GLU A 77 -16.84 18.81 8.55
C GLU A 77 -17.67 17.56 8.20
N PRO A 78 -18.60 17.12 9.08
CA PRO A 78 -19.55 16.06 8.72
C PRO A 78 -20.48 16.50 7.57
N PRO A 79 -21.18 15.58 6.88
CA PRO A 79 -21.30 14.17 7.22
C PRO A 79 -20.11 13.32 6.73
N PHE A 80 -19.83 12.21 7.44
CA PHE A 80 -18.76 11.29 7.11
C PHE A 80 -19.27 10.08 6.34
N ARG A 81 -18.51 9.63 5.36
CA ARG A 81 -18.76 8.37 4.68
C ARG A 81 -18.54 7.15 5.60
N ALA A 82 -17.56 7.24 6.48
CA ALA A 82 -17.25 6.18 7.44
C ALA A 82 -16.58 6.76 8.69
N ILE A 83 -16.75 6.08 9.82
CA ILE A 83 -16.01 6.35 11.07
C ILE A 83 -15.13 5.13 11.37
N TRP A 84 -13.83 5.34 11.48
CA TRP A 84 -12.86 4.30 11.77
C TRP A 84 -12.23 4.49 13.14
N LEU A 85 -12.41 3.46 13.99
CA LEU A 85 -11.71 3.36 15.26
C LEU A 85 -10.48 2.51 15.08
N GLU A 86 -9.31 3.09 15.30
CA GLU A 86 -8.02 2.52 14.96
C GLU A 86 -7.09 2.54 16.16
N THR A 87 -6.11 1.67 16.14
CA THR A 87 -4.99 1.66 17.08
C THR A 87 -3.69 1.54 16.29
N PRO A 88 -2.57 2.10 16.78
CA PRO A 88 -1.26 1.86 16.19
C PRO A 88 -0.93 0.36 16.13
N GLU A 89 -0.28 -0.09 15.06
CA GLU A 89 0.14 -1.50 14.88
C GLU A 89 1.36 -1.85 15.76
N THR A 90 1.23 -1.65 17.06
CA THR A 90 2.17 -2.05 18.11
C THR A 90 1.56 -3.16 18.96
N ASN A 91 2.37 -3.79 19.81
CA ASN A 91 1.84 -4.79 20.75
C ASN A 91 0.84 -4.14 21.73
N GLU A 92 1.13 -2.94 22.23
CA GLU A 92 0.21 -2.18 23.08
C GLU A 92 -1.06 -1.77 22.31
N GLY A 93 -0.96 -1.36 21.06
CA GLY A 93 -2.11 -1.05 20.21
C GLY A 93 -3.03 -2.25 20.03
N LYS A 94 -2.47 -3.45 19.83
CA LYS A 94 -3.24 -4.69 19.69
C LYS A 94 -4.08 -5.01 20.94
N THR A 95 -3.57 -4.75 22.14
CA THR A 95 -4.33 -4.96 23.38
C THR A 95 -5.60 -4.08 23.45
N ARG A 96 -5.57 -2.94 22.76
CA ARG A 96 -6.70 -1.97 22.71
C ARG A 96 -7.68 -2.23 21.57
N SER A 97 -7.37 -3.16 20.66
CA SER A 97 -8.29 -3.52 19.56
C SER A 97 -9.67 -3.95 20.05
N GLY A 98 -9.74 -4.56 21.25
CA GLY A 98 -11.00 -4.90 21.92
C GLY A 98 -11.82 -3.66 22.32
N LEU A 99 -11.18 -2.56 22.70
CA LEU A 99 -11.87 -1.28 22.97
C LEU A 99 -12.51 -0.74 21.68
N CYS A 100 -11.74 -0.63 20.60
CA CYS A 100 -12.25 -0.16 19.32
C CYS A 100 -13.43 -1.01 18.84
N ARG A 101 -13.34 -2.33 18.95
CA ARG A 101 -14.41 -3.26 18.56
C ARG A 101 -15.69 -3.03 19.37
N ARG A 102 -15.60 -2.84 20.68
CA ARG A 102 -16.77 -2.57 21.54
C ARG A 102 -17.39 -1.20 21.28
N LEU A 103 -16.59 -0.19 20.96
CA LEU A 103 -17.09 1.17 20.70
C LEU A 103 -17.62 1.36 19.27
N SER A 104 -17.22 0.55 18.31
CA SER A 104 -17.51 0.78 16.89
C SER A 104 -19.01 0.86 16.62
N ALA A 105 -19.78 -0.17 16.93
CA ALA A 105 -21.23 -0.17 16.66
C ALA A 105 -22.00 0.90 17.45
N PRO A 106 -21.79 1.08 18.78
CA PRO A 106 -22.46 2.15 19.53
C PRO A 106 -22.13 3.56 19.02
N LEU A 107 -20.87 3.82 18.66
CA LEU A 107 -20.47 5.13 18.12
C LEU A 107 -21.08 5.38 16.74
N THR A 108 -21.02 4.40 15.84
CA THR A 108 -21.64 4.54 14.52
C THR A 108 -23.14 4.79 14.62
N SER A 109 -23.85 4.06 15.46
CA SER A 109 -25.29 4.28 15.67
C SER A 109 -25.60 5.64 16.29
N ALA A 110 -24.76 6.13 17.20
CA ALA A 110 -24.96 7.47 17.79
C ALA A 110 -24.64 8.57 16.77
N ALA A 111 -23.62 8.41 15.94
CA ALA A 111 -23.27 9.34 14.88
C ALA A 111 -24.35 9.39 13.79
N ASP A 112 -24.95 8.25 13.44
CA ASP A 112 -26.04 8.16 12.50
C ASP A 112 -27.28 8.92 12.99
N ARG A 113 -27.70 8.69 14.24
CA ARG A 113 -28.79 9.45 14.88
C ARG A 113 -28.52 10.95 14.97
N ALA A 114 -27.25 11.35 15.03
CA ALA A 114 -26.83 12.75 15.04
C ALA A 114 -26.70 13.35 13.63
N GLY A 115 -27.01 12.61 12.56
CA GLY A 115 -26.88 13.07 11.19
C GLY A 115 -25.44 13.27 10.72
N LEU A 116 -24.46 12.63 11.38
CA LEU A 116 -23.04 12.78 11.06
C LEU A 116 -22.53 11.76 10.02
N ILE A 117 -23.37 10.86 9.51
CA ILE A 117 -22.98 9.80 8.58
C ILE A 117 -23.74 9.91 7.27
N ALA A 118 -23.02 9.81 6.14
CA ALA A 118 -23.55 9.69 4.78
C ALA A 118 -22.72 8.64 4.02
N PRO A 119 -23.00 7.33 4.16
CA PRO A 119 -22.13 6.26 3.66
C PRO A 119 -22.06 6.20 2.13
N ASP A 120 -23.09 6.68 1.45
CA ASP A 120 -23.20 6.62 -0.01
C ASP A 120 -22.53 7.82 -0.72
N ASP A 121 -22.03 8.81 0.00
CA ASP A 121 -21.30 9.92 -0.60
C ASP A 121 -19.90 9.47 -1.07
N PRO A 122 -19.64 9.35 -2.37
CA PRO A 122 -18.33 8.94 -2.89
C PRO A 122 -17.23 9.97 -2.60
N ARG A 123 -17.59 11.24 -2.35
CA ARG A 123 -16.67 12.33 -2.01
C ARG A 123 -16.57 12.58 -0.52
N GLY A 124 -17.39 11.90 0.28
CA GLY A 124 -17.45 12.05 1.72
C GLY A 124 -16.12 11.76 2.43
N LEU A 125 -15.89 12.49 3.52
CA LEU A 125 -14.73 12.31 4.37
C LEU A 125 -14.84 10.99 5.17
N ARG A 126 -13.71 10.41 5.50
CA ARG A 126 -13.62 9.34 6.51
C ARG A 126 -13.10 9.94 7.80
N LEU A 127 -13.80 9.71 8.90
CA LEU A 127 -13.36 10.11 10.22
C LEU A 127 -12.46 9.04 10.82
N HIS A 128 -11.25 9.41 11.19
CA HIS A 128 -10.28 8.58 11.88
C HIS A 128 -10.28 8.90 13.36
N ILE A 129 -10.40 7.89 14.22
CA ILE A 129 -10.28 8.00 15.67
C ILE A 129 -9.20 7.01 16.09
N VAL A 130 -7.98 7.49 16.28
CA VAL A 130 -6.79 6.66 16.56
C VAL A 130 -6.45 6.70 18.04
N PHE A 131 -6.80 5.64 18.77
CA PHE A 131 -6.51 5.51 20.18
C PHE A 131 -5.04 5.25 20.45
N VAL A 132 -4.34 6.18 21.07
CA VAL A 132 -2.94 6.00 21.52
C VAL A 132 -2.87 5.27 22.86
N ASP A 133 -3.92 5.44 23.70
CA ASP A 133 -4.14 4.65 24.91
C ASP A 133 -5.66 4.52 25.20
N ALA A 134 -6.02 4.05 26.40
CA ALA A 134 -7.43 3.83 26.74
C ALA A 134 -8.24 5.13 26.91
N THR A 135 -7.58 6.27 27.09
CA THR A 135 -8.18 7.56 27.45
C THR A 135 -7.77 8.69 26.52
N ARG A 136 -6.97 8.45 25.49
CA ARG A 136 -6.53 9.47 24.55
C ARG A 136 -6.61 8.99 23.11
N ALA A 137 -7.11 9.87 22.23
CA ALA A 137 -7.21 9.58 20.81
C ALA A 137 -6.87 10.80 19.96
N TRP A 138 -6.23 10.57 18.80
CA TRP A 138 -6.17 11.51 17.70
C TRP A 138 -7.44 11.41 16.88
N ILE A 139 -7.97 12.54 16.42
CA ILE A 139 -9.20 12.59 15.62
C ILE A 139 -8.93 13.47 14.41
N GLY A 140 -9.39 13.01 13.24
CA GLY A 140 -9.20 13.76 12.02
C GLY A 140 -9.85 13.08 10.83
N THR A 141 -9.68 13.66 9.65
CA THR A 141 -10.35 13.20 8.43
C THR A 141 -9.38 12.91 7.30
N SER A 142 -9.76 11.99 6.43
CA SER A 142 -9.16 11.79 5.13
C SER A 142 -10.22 11.76 4.04
N ARG A 143 -9.85 12.22 2.84
CA ARG A 143 -10.75 12.14 1.68
C ARG A 143 -10.86 10.71 1.19
N ALA A 144 -12.07 10.29 0.83
CA ALA A 144 -12.32 8.95 0.30
C ALA A 144 -11.55 8.68 -1.00
N ALA A 145 -11.36 9.71 -1.84
CA ALA A 145 -10.68 9.59 -3.12
C ALA A 145 -9.15 9.45 -3.01
N THR A 146 -8.52 10.01 -1.96
CA THR A 146 -7.05 10.08 -1.83
C THR A 146 -6.50 9.32 -0.64
N GLY A 147 -7.34 9.02 0.36
CA GLY A 147 -6.97 8.23 1.52
C GLY A 147 -6.98 6.72 1.25
N SER A 148 -6.45 5.94 2.19
CA SER A 148 -6.56 4.49 2.12
C SER A 148 -8.02 4.05 2.10
N PRO A 149 -8.40 3.03 1.30
CA PRO A 149 -9.75 2.45 1.35
C PRO A 149 -9.98 1.56 2.58
N TRP A 150 -8.97 1.31 3.40
CA TRP A 150 -9.04 0.43 4.57
C TRP A 150 -8.61 1.15 5.85
N PRO A 151 -9.21 0.81 7.00
CA PRO A 151 -8.75 1.28 8.29
C PRO A 151 -7.25 1.01 8.50
N ALA A 152 -6.52 1.97 9.04
CA ALA A 152 -5.06 1.94 9.22
C ALA A 152 -4.26 1.61 7.93
N GLY A 153 -4.88 1.72 6.76
CA GLY A 153 -4.26 1.35 5.49
C GLY A 153 -4.02 -0.14 5.30
N ILE A 154 -4.75 -1.01 6.03
CA ILE A 154 -4.50 -2.45 6.05
C ILE A 154 -5.72 -3.21 5.51
N PRO A 155 -5.63 -3.83 4.33
CA PRO A 155 -6.61 -4.81 3.92
C PRO A 155 -6.43 -6.08 4.77
N ARG A 156 -7.44 -6.41 5.57
CA ARG A 156 -7.41 -7.59 6.45
C ARG A 156 -7.67 -8.86 5.63
N LEU A 157 -6.65 -9.33 4.90
CA LEU A 157 -6.74 -10.48 4.02
C LEU A 157 -6.64 -11.80 4.81
N ALA A 158 -7.54 -12.73 4.53
CA ALA A 158 -7.44 -14.10 5.01
C ALA A 158 -6.55 -14.91 4.06
N LEU A 159 -5.67 -15.75 4.62
CA LEU A 159 -4.88 -16.68 3.82
C LEU A 159 -5.77 -17.84 3.35
N PRO A 160 -5.95 -18.03 2.03
CA PRO A 160 -6.71 -19.17 1.52
C PRO A 160 -6.05 -20.49 1.89
N ARG A 161 -6.86 -21.53 2.19
CA ARG A 161 -6.34 -22.84 2.58
C ARG A 161 -5.48 -23.51 1.49
N SER A 162 -5.79 -23.24 0.22
CA SER A 162 -5.05 -23.75 -0.94
C SER A 162 -3.79 -22.96 -1.28
N ALA A 163 -3.53 -21.85 -0.59
CA ALA A 163 -2.35 -21.02 -0.86
C ALA A 163 -1.06 -21.75 -0.45
N PRO A 164 -0.03 -21.79 -1.31
CA PRO A 164 1.20 -22.54 -1.04
C PRO A 164 2.06 -21.90 0.04
N SER A 165 1.87 -20.59 0.30
CA SER A 165 2.63 -19.86 1.30
C SER A 165 1.96 -18.56 1.71
N ARG A 166 2.46 -17.93 2.79
CA ARG A 166 2.02 -16.60 3.24
C ARG A 166 2.38 -15.47 2.26
N SER A 167 3.39 -15.65 1.41
CA SER A 167 3.75 -14.67 0.37
C SER A 167 2.61 -14.39 -0.62
N THR A 168 1.65 -15.33 -0.74
CA THR A 168 0.39 -15.15 -1.47
C THR A 168 -0.33 -13.85 -1.10
N LEU A 169 -0.28 -13.46 0.19
CA LEU A 169 -0.94 -12.23 0.67
C LEU A 169 -0.23 -10.96 0.23
N LYS A 170 1.09 -11.00 0.00
CA LYS A 170 1.86 -9.84 -0.48
C LYS A 170 1.35 -9.41 -1.87
N LEU A 171 1.30 -10.33 -2.83
CA LEU A 171 0.80 -10.01 -4.17
C LEU A 171 -0.70 -9.65 -4.14
N ALA A 172 -1.51 -10.31 -3.31
CA ALA A 172 -2.93 -9.94 -3.16
C ALA A 172 -3.09 -8.49 -2.68
N GLU A 173 -2.35 -8.09 -1.65
CA GLU A 173 -2.35 -6.72 -1.14
C GLU A 173 -1.81 -5.73 -2.17
N ALA A 174 -0.72 -6.06 -2.87
CA ALA A 174 -0.15 -5.23 -3.92
C ALA A 174 -1.17 -4.94 -5.04
N LEU A 175 -1.84 -5.96 -5.53
CA LEU A 175 -2.88 -5.83 -6.56
C LEU A 175 -4.05 -4.94 -6.10
N MET A 176 -4.45 -5.03 -4.83
CA MET A 176 -5.50 -4.18 -4.28
C MET A 176 -5.03 -2.75 -4.02
N THR A 177 -3.76 -2.55 -3.73
CA THR A 177 -3.18 -1.23 -3.43
C THR A 177 -2.90 -0.42 -4.70
N PHE A 178 -2.40 -1.07 -5.73
CA PHE A 178 -1.98 -0.39 -6.96
C PHE A 178 -3.05 -0.33 -8.04
N LEU A 179 -4.06 -1.20 -7.99
CA LEU A 179 -5.10 -1.31 -8.99
C LEU A 179 -6.50 -1.16 -8.37
N THR A 180 -7.35 -0.38 -9.00
CA THR A 180 -8.79 -0.34 -8.71
C THR A 180 -9.42 -1.70 -9.02
N GLU A 181 -10.67 -1.92 -8.61
CA GLU A 181 -11.39 -3.15 -8.91
C GLU A 181 -11.55 -3.34 -10.41
N ASP A 182 -11.96 -2.31 -11.12
CA ASP A 182 -12.12 -2.33 -12.58
C ASP A 182 -10.79 -2.60 -13.30
N GLU A 183 -9.69 -2.01 -12.82
CA GLU A 183 -8.36 -2.30 -13.35
C GLU A 183 -7.95 -3.75 -13.10
N ARG A 184 -8.22 -4.32 -11.94
CA ARG A 184 -7.95 -5.74 -11.67
C ARG A 184 -8.74 -6.66 -12.62
N LEU A 185 -10.02 -6.37 -12.83
CA LEU A 185 -10.87 -7.14 -13.77
C LEU A 185 -10.36 -7.02 -15.21
N ARG A 186 -9.90 -5.85 -15.62
CA ARG A 186 -9.42 -5.57 -16.98
C ARG A 186 -8.00 -6.08 -17.24
N LEU A 187 -7.11 -5.98 -16.25
CA LEU A 187 -5.67 -6.20 -16.41
C LEU A 187 -5.19 -7.58 -15.96
N LEU A 188 -6.06 -8.39 -15.35
CA LEU A 188 -5.76 -9.76 -14.89
C LEU A 188 -6.83 -10.72 -15.43
N LYS A 189 -6.89 -10.82 -16.77
CA LYS A 189 -7.89 -11.64 -17.48
C LYS A 189 -7.36 -13.05 -17.75
N PRO A 190 -8.23 -14.05 -17.79
CA PRO A 190 -7.89 -15.37 -18.32
C PRO A 190 -7.24 -15.26 -19.71
N GLY A 191 -6.23 -16.10 -19.95
CA GLY A 191 -5.47 -16.11 -21.19
C GLY A 191 -4.32 -15.10 -21.31
N MET A 192 -4.21 -14.15 -20.36
CA MET A 192 -3.00 -13.32 -20.26
C MET A 192 -1.80 -14.15 -19.80
N ARG A 193 -0.60 -13.70 -20.19
CA ARG A 193 0.66 -14.36 -19.83
C ARG A 193 1.39 -13.62 -18.76
N ALA A 194 1.93 -14.34 -17.80
CA ALA A 194 2.72 -13.80 -16.70
C ALA A 194 4.02 -14.56 -16.49
N VAL A 195 5.00 -13.88 -15.95
CA VAL A 195 6.25 -14.47 -15.45
C VAL A 195 6.39 -14.14 -13.97
N ASP A 196 6.71 -15.13 -13.15
CA ASP A 196 7.02 -14.98 -11.73
C ASP A 196 8.51 -15.30 -11.51
N LEU A 197 9.29 -14.26 -11.20
CA LEU A 197 10.73 -14.35 -10.94
C LEU A 197 10.97 -14.48 -9.43
N GLY A 198 11.61 -15.56 -9.00
CA GLY A 198 11.72 -15.95 -7.59
C GLY A 198 10.44 -16.61 -7.10
N ALA A 199 9.89 -17.50 -7.92
CA ALA A 199 8.54 -18.04 -7.74
C ALA A 199 8.37 -18.94 -6.51
N ALA A 200 9.41 -19.70 -6.10
CA ALA A 200 9.27 -20.65 -5.00
C ALA A 200 8.92 -19.99 -3.66
N PRO A 201 8.01 -20.55 -2.90
CA PRO A 201 7.28 -21.81 -3.08
C PRO A 201 5.99 -21.72 -3.91
N GLY A 202 5.71 -20.62 -4.63
CA GLY A 202 4.58 -20.51 -5.56
C GLY A 202 3.46 -19.57 -5.12
N GLY A 203 3.69 -18.72 -4.11
CA GLY A 203 2.65 -17.84 -3.57
C GLY A 203 2.14 -16.80 -4.58
N TRP A 204 3.03 -16.20 -5.33
CA TRP A 204 2.71 -15.23 -6.36
C TRP A 204 2.22 -15.90 -7.63
N THR A 205 2.85 -16.99 -8.05
CA THR A 205 2.38 -17.87 -9.13
C THR A 205 0.91 -18.26 -8.93
N TRP A 206 0.56 -18.74 -7.72
CA TRP A 206 -0.80 -19.12 -7.37
C TRP A 206 -1.80 -17.96 -7.51
N GLN A 207 -1.41 -16.74 -7.12
CA GLN A 207 -2.27 -15.56 -7.27
C GLN A 207 -2.58 -15.23 -8.73
N LEU A 208 -1.66 -15.47 -9.62
CA LEU A 208 -1.83 -15.22 -11.05
C LEU A 208 -2.62 -16.36 -11.72
N ALA A 209 -2.25 -17.61 -11.46
CA ALA A 209 -2.89 -18.79 -12.05
C ALA A 209 -4.38 -18.90 -11.66
N ARG A 210 -4.74 -18.64 -10.39
CA ARG A 210 -6.15 -18.63 -9.96
C ARG A 210 -7.02 -17.56 -10.64
N ARG A 211 -6.43 -16.58 -11.31
CA ARG A 211 -7.10 -15.57 -12.15
C ARG A 211 -7.14 -15.95 -13.62
N GLY A 212 -6.67 -17.17 -13.94
CA GLY A 212 -6.67 -17.69 -15.31
C GLY A 212 -5.48 -17.22 -16.18
N LEU A 213 -4.42 -16.66 -15.59
CA LEU A 213 -3.21 -16.33 -16.35
C LEU A 213 -2.35 -17.58 -16.54
N SER A 214 -1.76 -17.70 -17.73
CA SER A 214 -0.68 -18.67 -17.96
C SER A 214 0.61 -18.12 -17.36
N VAL A 215 1.21 -18.84 -16.41
CA VAL A 215 2.35 -18.38 -15.61
C VAL A 215 3.58 -19.21 -15.89
N THR A 216 4.67 -18.58 -16.33
CA THR A 216 6.00 -19.17 -16.31
C THR A 216 6.67 -18.81 -15.00
N ALA A 217 6.81 -19.77 -14.09
CA ALA A 217 7.41 -19.61 -12.78
C ALA A 217 8.90 -19.94 -12.84
N ILE A 218 9.76 -18.96 -12.53
CA ILE A 218 11.23 -19.09 -12.62
C ILE A 218 11.81 -19.11 -11.21
N ASP A 219 12.36 -20.25 -10.82
CA ASP A 219 13.06 -20.41 -9.54
C ASP A 219 13.86 -21.73 -9.54
N ASN A 220 15.00 -21.77 -8.86
CA ASN A 220 15.75 -23.02 -8.62
C ASN A 220 15.10 -23.90 -7.54
N GLY A 221 14.29 -23.32 -6.64
CA GLY A 221 13.50 -24.01 -5.64
C GLY A 221 12.23 -24.63 -6.22
N PHE A 222 11.58 -25.48 -5.45
CA PHE A 222 10.36 -26.17 -5.89
C PHE A 222 9.09 -25.37 -5.57
N LEU A 223 8.13 -25.38 -6.46
CA LEU A 223 6.75 -24.99 -6.17
C LEU A 223 6.10 -26.03 -5.23
N ARG A 224 5.16 -25.58 -4.38
CA ARG A 224 4.50 -26.41 -3.38
C ARG A 224 2.99 -26.37 -3.52
N GLY A 225 2.35 -27.46 -3.08
CA GLY A 225 0.89 -27.59 -3.10
C GLY A 225 0.33 -27.68 -4.52
N GLY A 226 -0.95 -27.36 -4.67
CA GLY A 226 -1.67 -27.50 -5.93
C GLY A 226 -1.10 -26.70 -7.09
N VAL A 227 -0.42 -25.58 -6.82
CA VAL A 227 0.17 -24.73 -7.88
C VAL A 227 1.28 -25.44 -8.66
N ALA A 228 1.96 -26.42 -8.05
CA ALA A 228 2.99 -27.22 -8.73
C ALA A 228 2.42 -28.12 -9.83
N HIS A 229 1.13 -28.38 -9.81
CA HIS A 229 0.41 -29.24 -10.75
C HIS A 229 -0.69 -28.50 -11.53
N ASP A 230 -0.73 -27.17 -11.41
CA ASP A 230 -1.73 -26.36 -12.09
C ASP A 230 -1.42 -26.31 -13.60
N PRO A 231 -2.36 -26.65 -14.50
CA PRO A 231 -2.14 -26.67 -15.94
C PRO A 231 -1.81 -25.30 -16.54
N LEU A 232 -2.06 -24.21 -15.82
CA LEU A 232 -1.68 -22.87 -16.22
C LEU A 232 -0.25 -22.49 -15.83
N VAL A 233 0.47 -23.37 -15.12
CA VAL A 233 1.80 -23.07 -14.56
C VAL A 233 2.87 -23.94 -15.21
N GLU A 234 3.84 -23.28 -15.82
CA GLU A 234 5.10 -23.90 -16.27
C GLU A 234 6.21 -23.48 -15.31
N HIS A 235 6.81 -24.46 -14.61
CA HIS A 235 7.94 -24.20 -13.72
C HIS A 235 9.26 -24.49 -14.43
N LEU A 236 10.12 -23.47 -14.54
CA LEU A 236 11.46 -23.56 -15.10
C LEU A 236 12.50 -23.31 -14.01
N ARG A 237 13.40 -24.30 -13.83
CA ARG A 237 14.53 -24.15 -12.91
C ARG A 237 15.63 -23.34 -13.58
N ALA A 238 15.65 -22.04 -13.30
CA ALA A 238 16.59 -21.09 -13.89
C ALA A 238 16.84 -19.90 -12.95
N ASP A 239 17.89 -19.15 -13.22
CA ASP A 239 18.18 -17.88 -12.55
C ASP A 239 17.25 -16.78 -13.07
N GLY A 240 16.33 -16.32 -12.22
CA GLY A 240 15.35 -15.28 -12.55
C GLY A 240 15.97 -13.92 -12.92
N LEU A 241 17.18 -13.61 -12.48
CA LEU A 241 17.86 -12.35 -12.84
C LEU A 241 18.29 -12.35 -14.31
N ASN A 242 18.70 -13.51 -14.83
CA ASN A 242 19.25 -13.67 -16.19
C ASN A 242 18.23 -14.20 -17.20
N TRP A 243 17.13 -14.78 -16.72
CA TRP A 243 16.11 -15.34 -17.62
C TRP A 243 15.32 -14.24 -18.33
N ARG A 244 14.93 -14.51 -19.58
CA ARG A 244 14.10 -13.61 -20.41
C ARG A 244 13.06 -14.42 -21.20
N PRO A 245 11.84 -13.87 -21.39
CA PRO A 245 10.80 -14.52 -22.17
C PRO A 245 11.11 -14.44 -23.67
N ARG A 246 10.77 -15.49 -24.40
CA ARG A 246 10.92 -15.50 -25.89
C ARG A 246 9.94 -14.53 -26.57
N ARG A 247 8.83 -14.21 -25.94
CA ARG A 247 7.79 -13.28 -26.43
C ARG A 247 7.33 -12.38 -25.26
N PRO A 248 6.99 -11.11 -25.53
CA PRO A 248 6.47 -10.22 -24.48
C PRO A 248 5.33 -10.82 -23.69
N VAL A 249 5.26 -10.55 -22.40
CA VAL A 249 4.19 -10.98 -21.51
C VAL A 249 3.37 -9.79 -20.98
N ASP A 250 2.18 -10.05 -20.46
CA ASP A 250 1.34 -9.00 -19.90
C ASP A 250 1.83 -8.55 -18.51
N TRP A 251 2.35 -9.52 -17.74
CA TRP A 251 2.82 -9.29 -16.37
C TRP A 251 4.18 -9.93 -16.12
N MET A 252 5.03 -9.21 -15.42
CA MET A 252 6.15 -9.78 -14.68
C MET A 252 5.96 -9.47 -13.21
N VAL A 253 6.12 -10.48 -12.35
CA VAL A 253 6.18 -10.28 -10.90
C VAL A 253 7.50 -10.78 -10.36
N CYS A 254 8.04 -10.13 -9.31
CA CYS A 254 9.37 -10.45 -8.79
C CYS A 254 9.46 -10.29 -7.29
N ASP A 255 9.72 -11.37 -6.56
CA ASP A 255 10.01 -11.38 -5.11
C ASP A 255 11.38 -12.01 -4.79
N ILE A 256 12.36 -11.81 -5.69
CA ILE A 256 13.74 -12.30 -5.50
C ILE A 256 14.40 -11.58 -4.33
N VAL A 257 15.10 -12.33 -3.49
CA VAL A 257 15.96 -11.78 -2.42
C VAL A 257 17.29 -11.35 -3.02
N GLU A 258 17.39 -10.06 -3.35
CA GLU A 258 18.57 -9.49 -3.99
C GLU A 258 18.72 -8.01 -3.61
N GLN A 259 19.86 -7.40 -3.95
CA GLN A 259 20.10 -5.97 -3.74
C GLN A 259 19.05 -5.13 -4.50
N PRO A 260 18.46 -4.11 -3.85
CA PRO A 260 17.40 -3.28 -4.46
C PRO A 260 17.75 -2.74 -5.85
N SER A 261 19.00 -2.28 -6.03
CA SER A 261 19.46 -1.72 -7.30
C SER A 261 19.52 -2.75 -8.43
N ARG A 262 19.80 -4.04 -8.14
CA ARG A 262 19.80 -5.10 -9.15
C ARG A 262 18.38 -5.43 -9.60
N ILE A 263 17.42 -5.48 -8.65
CA ILE A 263 16.00 -5.64 -8.98
C ILE A 263 15.49 -4.42 -9.75
N ALA A 264 15.85 -3.20 -9.35
CA ALA A 264 15.48 -1.99 -10.08
C ALA A 264 16.01 -2.00 -11.53
N ALA A 265 17.24 -2.43 -11.74
CA ALA A 265 17.82 -2.57 -13.08
C ALA A 265 17.11 -3.66 -13.91
N LEU A 266 16.76 -4.79 -13.29
CA LEU A 266 15.97 -5.85 -13.90
C LEU A 266 14.61 -5.33 -14.37
N VAL A 267 13.87 -4.67 -13.50
CA VAL A 267 12.56 -4.06 -13.80
C VAL A 267 12.66 -3.05 -14.93
N ALA A 268 13.68 -2.16 -14.85
CA ALA A 268 13.93 -1.16 -15.88
C ALA A 268 14.15 -1.80 -17.25
N ALA A 269 14.98 -2.85 -17.34
CA ALA A 269 15.25 -3.57 -18.57
C ALA A 269 13.97 -4.23 -19.14
N TRP A 270 13.21 -4.96 -18.31
CA TRP A 270 12.00 -5.64 -18.75
C TRP A 270 10.95 -4.69 -19.33
N ILE A 271 10.72 -3.54 -18.69
CA ILE A 271 9.76 -2.54 -19.17
C ILE A 271 10.31 -1.79 -20.40
N ALA A 272 11.58 -1.36 -20.35
CA ALA A 272 12.20 -0.59 -21.43
C ALA A 272 12.34 -1.38 -22.75
N GLU A 273 12.59 -2.67 -22.65
CA GLU A 273 12.69 -3.59 -23.79
C GLU A 273 11.32 -4.10 -24.25
N GLY A 274 10.26 -3.80 -23.53
CA GLY A 274 8.91 -4.27 -23.84
C GLY A 274 8.72 -5.77 -23.56
N ALA A 275 9.59 -6.38 -22.74
CA ALA A 275 9.46 -7.79 -22.36
C ALA A 275 8.21 -8.05 -21.52
N CYS A 276 7.76 -7.06 -20.75
CA CYS A 276 6.45 -7.06 -20.10
C CYS A 276 5.78 -5.67 -20.18
N LYS A 277 4.44 -5.67 -20.07
CA LYS A 277 3.66 -4.41 -20.00
C LYS A 277 3.60 -3.86 -18.59
N ARG A 278 3.52 -4.74 -17.58
CA ARG A 278 3.31 -4.38 -16.17
C ARG A 278 4.15 -5.25 -15.27
N THR A 279 4.54 -4.66 -14.14
CA THR A 279 5.27 -5.41 -13.14
C THR A 279 4.88 -5.00 -11.72
N ILE A 280 4.83 -5.99 -10.83
CA ILE A 280 4.86 -5.81 -9.37
C ILE A 280 6.13 -6.49 -8.86
N PHE A 281 6.89 -5.78 -8.06
CA PHE A 281 8.17 -6.27 -7.56
C PHE A 281 8.45 -5.78 -6.15
N ASN A 282 9.25 -6.54 -5.40
CA ASN A 282 9.69 -6.19 -4.07
C ASN A 282 11.16 -5.77 -4.06
N LEU A 283 11.47 -4.70 -3.32
CA LEU A 283 12.81 -4.27 -3.00
C LEU A 283 13.12 -4.58 -1.53
N LYS A 284 14.11 -5.42 -1.27
CA LYS A 284 14.60 -5.76 0.07
C LYS A 284 15.45 -4.60 0.60
N LEU A 285 14.89 -3.81 1.51
CA LEU A 285 15.51 -2.57 1.92
C LEU A 285 16.57 -2.77 3.01
N PRO A 286 17.64 -1.96 3.02
CA PRO A 286 18.62 -1.97 4.09
C PRO A 286 17.99 -1.49 5.41
N MET A 287 18.60 -1.82 6.53
CA MET A 287 18.10 -1.40 7.85
C MET A 287 18.10 0.11 8.05
N LYS A 288 19.02 0.83 7.41
CA LYS A 288 19.15 2.31 7.48
C LYS A 288 18.98 2.92 6.09
N LYS A 289 18.61 4.21 6.04
CA LYS A 289 18.49 5.02 4.80
C LYS A 289 17.47 4.42 3.80
N ARG A 290 16.42 3.78 4.28
CA ARG A 290 15.42 3.10 3.43
C ARG A 290 14.81 4.02 2.37
N TYR A 291 14.45 5.25 2.75
CA TYR A 291 13.86 6.21 1.82
C TYR A 291 14.82 6.56 0.67
N ALA A 292 16.07 6.88 0.99
CA ALA A 292 17.10 7.20 -0.01
C ALA A 292 17.37 6.02 -0.95
N GLU A 293 17.29 4.78 -0.46
CA GLU A 293 17.43 3.60 -1.30
C GLU A 293 16.28 3.46 -2.29
N VAL A 294 15.04 3.73 -1.87
CA VAL A 294 13.88 3.74 -2.78
C VAL A 294 14.00 4.87 -3.79
N GLU A 295 14.42 6.07 -3.38
CA GLU A 295 14.67 7.19 -4.31
C GLU A 295 15.71 6.81 -5.38
N ARG A 296 16.80 6.15 -4.97
CA ARG A 296 17.84 5.69 -5.89
C ARG A 296 17.30 4.67 -6.90
N CYS A 297 16.52 3.69 -6.44
CA CYS A 297 15.89 2.70 -7.31
C CYS A 297 14.85 3.33 -8.24
N ALA A 298 14.04 4.25 -7.75
CA ALA A 298 13.06 4.99 -8.54
C ALA A 298 13.74 5.80 -9.66
N ALA A 299 14.83 6.51 -9.33
CA ALA A 299 15.62 7.25 -10.31
C ALA A 299 16.23 6.32 -11.38
N LEU A 300 16.81 5.19 -10.96
CA LEU A 300 17.38 4.19 -11.88
C LEU A 300 16.34 3.70 -12.91
N ILE A 301 15.14 3.33 -12.44
CA ILE A 301 14.04 2.89 -13.30
C ILE A 301 13.59 4.05 -14.20
N GLY A 302 13.29 5.21 -13.63
CA GLY A 302 12.80 6.38 -14.37
C GLY A 302 13.76 6.86 -15.45
N ASP A 303 15.08 6.91 -15.17
CA ASP A 303 16.11 7.32 -16.13
C ASP A 303 16.22 6.31 -17.29
N ALA A 304 16.17 5.02 -17.00
CA ALA A 304 16.23 3.98 -18.02
C ALA A 304 15.03 4.05 -18.98
N LEU A 305 13.82 4.23 -18.43
CA LEU A 305 12.59 4.35 -19.22
C LEU A 305 12.53 5.66 -20.00
N SER A 306 12.99 6.77 -19.42
CA SER A 306 13.06 8.09 -20.09
C SER A 306 14.00 8.05 -21.29
N ARG A 307 15.16 7.39 -21.19
CA ARG A 307 16.08 7.19 -22.32
C ARG A 307 15.44 6.47 -23.52
N ARG A 308 14.48 5.59 -23.26
CA ARG A 308 13.70 4.89 -24.30
C ARG A 308 12.45 5.66 -24.74
N ARG A 309 12.21 6.89 -24.21
CA ARG A 309 11.02 7.71 -24.45
C ARG A 309 9.71 6.96 -24.14
N SER A 310 9.77 5.96 -23.26
CA SER A 310 8.60 5.19 -22.85
C SER A 310 7.77 5.98 -21.83
N ARG A 311 6.49 6.15 -22.11
CA ARG A 311 5.53 6.67 -21.15
C ARG A 311 5.23 5.57 -20.12
N HIS A 312 5.33 5.91 -18.84
CA HIS A 312 5.15 4.92 -17.77
C HIS A 312 4.59 5.54 -16.50
N THR A 313 4.03 4.69 -15.66
CA THR A 313 3.79 4.99 -14.24
C THR A 313 4.75 4.17 -13.40
N LEU A 314 5.26 4.76 -12.31
CA LEU A 314 6.07 4.07 -11.31
C LEU A 314 5.57 4.49 -9.93
N ARG A 315 5.13 3.53 -9.13
CA ARG A 315 4.60 3.76 -7.79
C ARG A 315 5.24 2.80 -6.80
N PHE A 316 5.45 3.26 -5.57
CA PHE A 316 5.95 2.45 -4.47
C PHE A 316 5.02 2.55 -3.26
N LYS A 317 4.92 1.49 -2.49
CA LYS A 317 4.19 1.47 -1.22
C LYS A 317 4.73 0.37 -0.31
N GLN A 318 4.97 0.71 0.96
CA GLN A 318 5.18 -0.31 1.98
C GLN A 318 3.85 -0.94 2.32
N LEU A 319 3.75 -2.26 2.11
CA LEU A 319 2.56 -3.05 2.38
C LEU A 319 2.59 -3.63 3.80
N TYR A 320 1.43 -4.01 4.30
CA TYR A 320 1.33 -4.63 5.63
C TYR A 320 2.02 -6.00 5.69
N HIS A 321 1.93 -6.78 4.61
CA HIS A 321 2.54 -8.11 4.54
C HIS A 321 4.05 -8.08 4.20
N ASP A 322 4.61 -6.89 3.90
CA ASP A 322 6.02 -6.67 3.53
C ASP A 322 6.74 -5.84 4.59
N ARG A 323 7.17 -6.46 5.68
CA ARG A 323 7.69 -5.73 6.86
C ARG A 323 9.00 -4.97 6.61
N GLU A 324 9.93 -5.54 5.84
CA GLU A 324 11.29 -5.01 5.59
C GLU A 324 11.53 -4.67 4.12
N GLU A 325 10.47 -4.64 3.35
CA GLU A 325 10.50 -4.47 1.91
C GLU A 325 9.64 -3.28 1.52
N ILE A 326 9.78 -2.85 0.29
CA ILE A 326 8.82 -1.96 -0.36
C ILE A 326 8.38 -2.60 -1.67
N THR A 327 7.10 -2.55 -1.93
CA THR A 327 6.54 -3.05 -3.18
C THR A 327 6.47 -1.93 -4.20
N GLY A 328 6.97 -2.20 -5.41
CA GLY A 328 6.87 -1.33 -6.57
C GLY A 328 5.85 -1.85 -7.58
N TYR A 329 5.20 -0.93 -8.27
CA TYR A 329 4.38 -1.16 -9.45
C TYR A 329 4.91 -0.29 -10.58
N CYS A 330 5.18 -0.88 -11.73
CA CYS A 330 5.52 -0.15 -12.94
C CYS A 330 4.68 -0.64 -14.13
N GLU A 331 4.16 0.31 -14.90
CA GLU A 331 3.37 0.05 -16.09
C GLU A 331 3.83 0.91 -17.25
N ARG A 332 4.00 0.32 -18.41
CA ARG A 332 4.20 1.00 -19.68
C ARG A 332 2.84 1.45 -20.23
N LEU A 333 2.73 2.73 -20.62
CA LEU A 333 1.48 3.36 -21.07
C LEU A 333 1.32 3.47 -22.59
N ASP A 334 2.34 3.07 -23.33
CA ASP A 334 2.44 3.08 -24.80
C ASP A 334 2.49 1.65 -25.38
#